data_3dfe836281227d15b07c862f81fdb331
#
_entry.id   3dfe836281227d15b07c862f81fdb331
#
_cell.length_a   1.000
_cell.length_b   1.000
_cell.length_c   1.000
_cell.angle_alpha   90.00
_cell.angle_beta   90.00
_cell.angle_gamma   90.00
#
_symmetry.space_group_name_H-M   'P 1'
#
loop_
_entity.id
_entity.type
_entity.pdbx_description
1 polymer ?
#
loop_
_entity_poly.entity_id
_entity_poly.type
_entity_poly.pdbx_seq_one_letter_code
_entity_poly.pdbx_strand_id
1 'polypeptide(L)'
;CKTKFNNAEITAGWVYDSRNRFMFADQGMSHRLIANASVPGSDVEYYGINYSYKQYFNIPFPIISRLTMMVKADIAFNDAYGDSIGVPPYKNFYAGGPDTVRGFKEHRLGPKDNYGNPYGGNLMLSSQTELILPIPGDWANRARFSLFFDIGNVFSTSELDFFDNEGNPLDYDFDAGNLKRSYGIAAQWLAPMGLFRFSYAIPMNSSEGNNYYYSDETERFQFTVGGAF
;
A
#
# COMPACT_ATOMS: atom_id res chain seq x y z
N CYS A 1 22.71 -18.23 18.43
CA CYS A 1 22.02 -17.06 17.82
C CYS A 1 23.06 -16.01 17.48
N LYS A 2 23.16 -15.63 16.19
CA LYS A 2 23.99 -14.50 15.76
C LYS A 2 23.29 -13.21 16.19
N THR A 3 23.92 -12.40 17.01
CA THR A 3 23.34 -11.15 17.56
C THR A 3 23.74 -9.91 16.75
N LYS A 4 24.64 -10.05 15.76
CA LYS A 4 25.08 -8.99 14.86
C LYS A 4 25.00 -9.50 13.43
N PHE A 5 24.39 -8.72 12.56
CA PHE A 5 24.31 -8.96 11.12
C PHE A 5 25.05 -7.83 10.41
N ASN A 6 25.99 -8.20 9.55
CA ASN A 6 26.66 -7.27 8.65
C ASN A 6 26.04 -7.43 7.27
N ASN A 7 25.38 -6.42 6.80
CA ASN A 7 24.70 -6.42 5.51
C ASN A 7 25.16 -5.23 4.68
N ALA A 8 25.63 -5.46 3.48
CA ALA A 8 25.91 -4.44 2.49
C ALA A 8 24.84 -4.51 1.40
N GLU A 9 24.18 -3.40 1.10
CA GLU A 9 23.08 -3.32 0.14
C GLU A 9 23.39 -2.28 -0.93
N ILE A 10 23.13 -2.61 -2.17
CA ILE A 10 23.16 -1.70 -3.31
C ILE A 10 21.72 -1.36 -3.67
N THR A 11 21.43 -0.07 -3.77
CA THR A 11 20.10 0.42 -4.16
C THR A 11 20.22 1.29 -5.40
N ALA A 12 19.38 1.03 -6.39
CA ALA A 12 19.21 1.84 -7.58
C ALA A 12 17.78 2.37 -7.66
N GLY A 13 17.62 3.62 -8.04
CA GLY A 13 16.30 4.26 -8.17
C GLY A 13 16.15 5.03 -9.46
N TRP A 14 14.96 4.92 -10.05
CA TRP A 14 14.54 5.74 -11.19
C TRP A 14 13.21 6.40 -10.89
N VAL A 15 13.10 7.70 -11.20
CA VAL A 15 11.88 8.48 -10.99
C VAL A 15 11.59 9.30 -12.24
N TYR A 16 10.34 9.22 -12.69
CA TYR A 16 9.80 10.09 -13.72
C TYR A 16 8.56 10.79 -13.17
N ASP A 17 8.49 12.12 -13.29
CA ASP A 17 7.36 12.90 -12.82
C ASP A 17 7.02 14.00 -13.82
N SER A 18 5.82 13.91 -14.41
CA SER A 18 5.25 14.88 -15.35
C SER A 18 3.97 15.52 -14.83
N ARG A 19 3.69 15.37 -13.53
CA ARG A 19 2.50 15.98 -12.92
C ARG A 19 2.57 17.49 -13.01
N ASN A 20 1.44 18.11 -13.30
CA ASN A 20 1.38 19.57 -13.43
C ASN A 20 1.54 20.32 -12.10
N ARG A 21 1.30 19.65 -10.96
CA ARG A 21 1.49 20.19 -9.59
C ARG A 21 1.99 19.09 -8.68
N PHE A 22 2.79 19.46 -7.69
CA PHE A 22 3.25 18.54 -6.67
C PHE A 22 2.09 18.11 -5.77
N MET A 23 1.31 19.08 -5.29
CA MET A 23 0.09 18.85 -4.51
C MET A 23 -1.13 19.12 -5.39
N PHE A 24 -2.18 18.31 -5.17
CA PHE A 24 -3.44 18.41 -5.88
C PHE A 24 -3.29 18.43 -7.41
N ALA A 25 -2.38 17.58 -7.93
CA ALA A 25 -2.27 17.38 -9.36
C ALA A 25 -3.62 16.97 -9.97
N ASP A 26 -3.88 17.41 -11.19
CA ASP A 26 -5.06 17.07 -11.97
C ASP A 26 -4.71 16.52 -13.36
N GLN A 27 -3.44 16.56 -13.73
CA GLN A 27 -2.91 16.05 -15.00
C GLN A 27 -1.49 15.50 -14.81
N GLY A 28 -1.13 14.59 -15.72
CA GLY A 28 0.22 14.01 -15.78
C GLY A 28 0.34 12.73 -14.99
N MET A 29 1.55 12.19 -14.93
CA MET A 29 1.84 10.92 -14.31
C MET A 29 3.16 10.96 -13.55
N SER A 30 3.32 10.03 -12.62
CA SER A 30 4.58 9.76 -11.96
C SER A 30 4.85 8.27 -11.89
N HIS A 31 6.11 7.91 -12.09
CA HIS A 31 6.64 6.56 -11.93
C HIS A 31 7.82 6.62 -10.97
N ARG A 32 7.88 5.66 -10.09
CA ARG A 32 9.01 5.47 -9.19
C ARG A 32 9.36 3.99 -9.17
N LEU A 33 10.58 3.66 -9.54
CA LEU A 33 11.14 2.32 -9.47
C LEU A 33 12.34 2.35 -8.54
N ILE A 34 12.35 1.46 -7.56
CA ILE A 34 13.49 1.24 -6.67
C ILE A 34 13.81 -0.24 -6.71
N ALA A 35 15.06 -0.56 -7.00
CA ALA A 35 15.58 -1.92 -6.90
C ALA A 35 16.73 -1.93 -5.90
N ASN A 36 16.76 -2.95 -5.07
CA ASN A 36 17.81 -3.16 -4.08
C ASN A 36 18.25 -4.62 -4.06
N ALA A 37 19.52 -4.84 -3.77
CA ALA A 37 20.05 -6.18 -3.57
C ALA A 37 21.17 -6.13 -2.53
N SER A 38 21.23 -7.11 -1.65
CA SER A 38 22.40 -7.30 -0.79
C SER A 38 23.58 -7.80 -1.62
N VAL A 39 24.77 -7.44 -1.19
CA VAL A 39 26.01 -7.91 -1.82
C VAL A 39 26.24 -9.37 -1.42
N PRO A 40 26.62 -10.27 -2.35
CA PRO A 40 26.97 -11.65 -2.02
C PRO A 40 28.04 -11.73 -0.92
N GLY A 41 27.82 -12.60 0.06
CA GLY A 41 28.63 -12.69 1.27
C GLY A 41 28.15 -11.83 2.44
N SER A 42 27.03 -11.14 2.30
CA SER A 42 26.31 -10.52 3.40
C SER A 42 25.70 -11.59 4.31
N ASP A 43 25.47 -11.26 5.56
CA ASP A 43 24.84 -12.19 6.53
C ASP A 43 23.38 -12.53 6.18
N VAL A 44 22.72 -11.68 5.38
CA VAL A 44 21.40 -11.91 4.79
C VAL A 44 21.44 -11.51 3.32
N GLU A 45 21.12 -12.44 2.46
CA GLU A 45 21.16 -12.26 1.01
C GLU A 45 19.72 -12.20 0.47
N TYR A 46 19.33 -11.03 -0.07
CA TYR A 46 18.01 -10.79 -0.65
C TYR A 46 18.08 -9.72 -1.74
N TYR A 47 17.07 -9.71 -2.57
CA TYR A 47 16.83 -8.64 -3.54
C TYR A 47 15.39 -8.18 -3.44
N GLY A 48 15.13 -6.96 -3.91
CA GLY A 48 13.79 -6.40 -3.90
C GLY A 48 13.58 -5.39 -5.01
N ILE A 49 12.32 -5.23 -5.41
CA ILE A 49 11.86 -4.26 -6.37
C ILE A 49 10.58 -3.62 -5.88
N ASN A 50 10.52 -2.29 -5.94
CA ASN A 50 9.35 -1.49 -5.62
C ASN A 50 9.01 -0.60 -6.80
N TYR A 51 7.82 -0.73 -7.33
CA TYR A 51 7.31 0.11 -8.39
C TYR A 51 6.03 0.81 -7.95
N SER A 52 6.02 2.14 -8.07
CA SER A 52 4.86 2.98 -7.79
C SER A 52 4.51 3.78 -9.04
N TYR A 53 3.27 3.68 -9.43
CA TYR A 53 2.67 4.40 -10.54
C TYR A 53 1.53 5.27 -10.05
N LYS A 54 1.42 6.51 -10.54
CA LYS A 54 0.29 7.39 -10.29
C LYS A 54 0.02 8.23 -11.53
N GLN A 55 -1.24 8.27 -11.95
CA GLN A 55 -1.66 9.04 -13.11
C GLN A 55 -2.96 9.80 -12.84
N TYR A 56 -3.07 10.98 -13.42
CA TYR A 56 -4.24 11.84 -13.38
C TYR A 56 -4.78 12.06 -14.79
N PHE A 57 -6.10 11.87 -14.94
CA PHE A 57 -6.82 12.05 -16.21
C PHE A 57 -7.96 13.04 -16.02
N ASN A 58 -8.09 13.99 -16.92
CA ASN A 58 -9.30 14.79 -17.01
C ASN A 58 -10.38 14.03 -17.78
N ILE A 59 -11.51 13.80 -17.13
CA ILE A 59 -12.67 13.16 -17.75
C ILE A 59 -13.62 14.26 -18.23
N PRO A 60 -13.88 14.39 -19.54
CA PRO A 60 -14.90 15.31 -20.04
C PRO A 60 -16.28 14.79 -19.63
N PHE A 61 -16.96 15.49 -18.75
CA PHE A 61 -18.30 15.16 -18.34
C PHE A 61 -19.25 16.34 -18.66
N PRO A 62 -20.40 16.10 -19.32
CA PRO A 62 -21.24 17.19 -19.85
C PRO A 62 -21.78 18.17 -18.80
N ILE A 63 -21.95 17.70 -17.56
CA ILE A 63 -22.58 18.47 -16.46
C ILE A 63 -21.53 18.97 -15.46
N ILE A 64 -20.39 18.31 -15.35
CA ILE A 64 -19.34 18.59 -14.36
C ILE A 64 -18.07 18.98 -15.09
N SER A 65 -17.76 20.27 -15.14
CA SER A 65 -16.49 20.72 -15.68
C SER A 65 -15.33 20.30 -14.76
N ARG A 66 -14.30 19.68 -15.33
CA ARG A 66 -13.05 19.31 -14.64
C ARG A 66 -13.15 18.13 -13.64
N LEU A 67 -13.89 17.09 -13.99
CA LEU A 67 -13.80 15.85 -13.27
C LEU A 67 -12.42 15.21 -13.53
N THR A 68 -11.70 14.83 -12.48
CA THR A 68 -10.38 14.22 -12.59
C THR A 68 -10.42 12.81 -12.03
N MET A 69 -9.91 11.85 -12.76
CA MET A 69 -9.67 10.50 -12.27
C MET A 69 -8.19 10.34 -11.93
N MET A 70 -7.91 9.85 -10.75
CA MET A 70 -6.56 9.44 -10.32
C MET A 70 -6.52 7.91 -10.23
N VAL A 71 -5.48 7.32 -10.79
CA VAL A 71 -5.15 5.91 -10.61
C VAL A 71 -3.74 5.83 -10.02
N LYS A 72 -3.62 5.11 -8.93
CA LYS A 72 -2.35 4.76 -8.31
C LYS A 72 -2.23 3.24 -8.28
N ALA A 73 -1.05 2.71 -8.55
CA ALA A 73 -0.73 1.29 -8.40
C ALA A 73 0.66 1.16 -7.78
N ASP A 74 0.75 0.34 -6.74
CA ASP A 74 2.01 -0.01 -6.09
C ASP A 74 2.20 -1.52 -6.17
N ILE A 75 3.37 -1.92 -6.62
CA ILE A 75 3.81 -3.32 -6.68
C ILE A 75 5.17 -3.38 -6.00
N ALA A 76 5.28 -4.25 -5.01
CA ALA A 76 6.53 -4.46 -4.31
C ALA A 76 6.76 -5.96 -4.14
N PHE A 77 7.96 -6.39 -4.46
CA PHE A 77 8.39 -7.79 -4.34
C PHE A 77 9.80 -7.84 -3.78
N ASN A 78 10.05 -8.76 -2.88
CA ASN A 78 11.38 -9.13 -2.43
C ASN A 78 11.49 -10.64 -2.28
N ASP A 79 12.70 -11.15 -2.39
CA ASP A 79 12.97 -12.56 -2.16
C ASP A 79 14.42 -12.77 -1.70
N ALA A 80 14.65 -13.88 -1.01
CA ALA A 80 15.96 -14.28 -0.56
C ALA A 80 16.72 -15.01 -1.68
N TYR A 81 18.05 -14.99 -1.60
CA TYR A 81 18.89 -15.80 -2.46
C TYR A 81 20.09 -16.34 -1.65
N GLY A 82 20.90 -17.21 -2.27
CA GLY A 82 22.06 -17.80 -1.63
C GLY A 82 21.69 -18.75 -0.48
N ASP A 83 22.32 -18.57 0.66
CA ASP A 83 22.10 -19.39 1.85
C ASP A 83 21.01 -18.82 2.79
N SER A 84 20.32 -17.77 2.38
CA SER A 84 19.26 -17.13 3.18
C SER A 84 17.93 -17.84 2.99
N ILE A 85 17.28 -18.25 4.08
CA ILE A 85 16.00 -18.99 4.07
C ILE A 85 14.82 -18.07 3.72
N GLY A 86 14.96 -16.76 3.94
CA GLY A 86 13.91 -15.79 3.68
C GLY A 86 14.37 -14.35 3.91
N VAL A 87 13.51 -13.42 3.52
CA VAL A 87 13.77 -12.00 3.71
C VAL A 87 13.51 -11.65 5.18
N PRO A 88 14.35 -10.80 5.79
CA PRO A 88 14.13 -10.39 7.18
C PRO A 88 12.78 -9.69 7.35
N PRO A 89 12.03 -9.92 8.45
CA PRO A 89 10.70 -9.34 8.66
C PRO A 89 10.64 -7.80 8.56
N TYR A 90 11.74 -7.11 8.89
CA TYR A 90 11.82 -5.64 8.78
C TYR A 90 11.93 -5.14 7.32
N LYS A 91 12.09 -6.05 6.35
CA LYS A 91 12.07 -5.77 4.90
C LYS A 91 10.76 -6.21 4.25
N ASN A 92 9.90 -6.90 4.97
CA ASN A 92 8.59 -7.30 4.49
C ASN A 92 7.70 -6.08 4.21
N PHE A 93 6.78 -6.27 3.29
CA PHE A 93 5.76 -5.29 2.96
C PHE A 93 4.52 -5.48 3.82
N TYR A 94 3.81 -4.37 4.00
CA TYR A 94 2.56 -4.31 4.76
C TYR A 94 1.51 -3.55 3.97
N ALA A 95 0.26 -3.93 4.11
CA ALA A 95 -0.87 -3.22 3.51
C ALA A 95 -1.99 -3.02 4.54
N GLY A 96 -3.01 -2.28 4.13
CA GLY A 96 -4.06 -1.70 4.96
C GLY A 96 -3.74 -0.24 5.28
N GLY A 97 -4.78 0.55 5.46
CA GLY A 97 -4.65 1.97 5.76
C GLY A 97 -4.74 2.91 4.56
N PRO A 98 -4.57 4.21 4.81
CA PRO A 98 -4.88 5.27 3.84
C PRO A 98 -4.01 5.27 2.59
N ASP A 99 -2.83 4.68 2.65
CA ASP A 99 -1.86 4.71 1.54
C ASP A 99 -1.94 3.48 0.62
N THR A 100 -2.67 2.43 1.03
CA THR A 100 -2.82 1.18 0.26
C THR A 100 -4.27 0.78 0.05
N VAL A 101 -4.96 0.21 1.06
CA VAL A 101 -6.37 -0.19 1.00
C VAL A 101 -7.10 0.40 2.18
N ARG A 102 -7.83 1.48 1.95
CA ARG A 102 -8.64 2.17 2.98
C ARG A 102 -9.77 1.27 3.49
N GLY A 103 -10.19 1.48 4.73
CA GLY A 103 -11.23 0.66 5.37
C GLY A 103 -10.70 -0.58 6.10
N PHE A 104 -9.44 -0.93 5.85
CA PHE A 104 -8.70 -1.92 6.63
C PHE A 104 -7.68 -1.19 7.52
N LYS A 105 -7.47 -1.71 8.72
CA LYS A 105 -6.54 -1.12 9.69
C LYS A 105 -5.13 -1.11 9.12
N GLU A 106 -4.41 -0.04 9.44
CA GLU A 106 -3.07 0.19 8.93
C GLU A 106 -2.12 -0.98 9.26
N HIS A 107 -1.41 -1.47 8.23
CA HIS A 107 -0.42 -2.55 8.31
C HIS A 107 -0.97 -3.90 8.83
N ARG A 108 -2.27 -4.14 8.71
CA ARG A 108 -2.90 -5.36 9.24
C ARG A 108 -3.39 -6.35 8.18
N LEU A 109 -3.23 -6.04 6.90
CA LEU A 109 -3.53 -6.99 5.81
C LEU A 109 -2.33 -7.88 5.51
N GLY A 110 -2.62 -9.13 5.16
CA GLY A 110 -1.63 -10.12 4.74
C GLY A 110 -1.20 -11.07 5.86
N PRO A 111 0.01 -11.66 5.73
CA PRO A 111 0.51 -12.69 6.62
C PRO A 111 0.59 -12.25 8.09
N LYS A 112 0.18 -13.15 8.97
CA LYS A 112 0.23 -12.99 10.42
C LYS A 112 1.06 -14.10 11.05
N ASP A 113 1.71 -13.78 12.15
CA ASP A 113 2.43 -14.76 12.96
C ASP A 113 1.45 -15.65 13.77
N ASN A 114 1.97 -16.65 14.48
CA ASN A 114 1.20 -17.56 15.31
C ASN A 114 0.51 -16.89 16.51
N TYR A 115 0.71 -15.61 16.74
CA TYR A 115 0.02 -14.79 17.74
C TYR A 115 -1.01 -13.83 17.11
N GLY A 116 -1.18 -13.87 15.78
CA GLY A 116 -2.06 -12.96 15.05
C GLY A 116 -1.49 -11.55 14.82
N ASN A 117 -0.19 -11.33 15.08
CA ASN A 117 0.44 -10.07 14.77
C ASN A 117 0.80 -10.00 13.28
N PRO A 118 0.78 -8.81 12.66
CA PRO A 118 1.18 -8.67 11.27
C PRO A 118 2.66 -9.03 11.10
N TYR A 119 2.93 -10.02 10.28
CA TYR A 119 4.27 -10.44 9.90
C TYR A 119 4.73 -9.73 8.62
N GLY A 120 3.76 -9.30 7.80
CA GLY A 120 4.01 -8.82 6.45
C GLY A 120 4.35 -9.95 5.48
N GLY A 121 4.54 -9.61 4.23
CA GLY A 121 4.88 -10.58 3.19
C GLY A 121 5.87 -10.03 2.18
N ASN A 122 6.30 -10.89 1.28
CA ASN A 122 7.30 -10.58 0.27
C ASN A 122 6.71 -10.07 -1.06
N LEU A 123 5.39 -10.15 -1.24
CA LEU A 123 4.68 -9.61 -2.40
C LEU A 123 3.54 -8.70 -1.95
N MET A 124 3.60 -7.42 -2.30
CA MET A 124 2.52 -6.45 -2.08
C MET A 124 1.98 -5.96 -3.41
N LEU A 125 0.66 -5.97 -3.53
CA LEU A 125 -0.08 -5.41 -4.66
C LEU A 125 -1.14 -4.46 -4.11
N SER A 126 -1.14 -3.20 -4.55
CA SER A 126 -2.23 -2.28 -4.22
C SER A 126 -2.55 -1.36 -5.39
N SER A 127 -3.82 -1.00 -5.52
CA SER A 127 -4.28 0.00 -6.46
C SER A 127 -5.37 0.84 -5.82
N GLN A 128 -5.27 2.15 -6.01
CA GLN A 128 -6.25 3.14 -5.56
C GLN A 128 -6.76 3.90 -6.77
N THR A 129 -8.05 3.92 -6.96
CA THR A 129 -8.71 4.73 -8.00
C THR A 129 -9.59 5.77 -7.33
N GLU A 130 -9.39 7.03 -7.67
CA GLU A 130 -10.17 8.14 -7.12
C GLU A 130 -10.83 8.96 -8.22
N LEU A 131 -12.11 9.22 -8.05
CA LEU A 131 -12.85 10.17 -8.83
C LEU A 131 -12.91 11.49 -8.06
N ILE A 132 -12.08 12.45 -8.47
CA ILE A 132 -11.90 13.73 -7.81
C ILE A 132 -12.93 14.72 -8.32
N LEU A 133 -13.71 15.22 -7.39
CA LEU A 133 -14.79 16.16 -7.67
C LEU A 133 -14.24 17.60 -7.76
N PRO A 134 -14.68 18.40 -8.72
CA PRO A 134 -14.28 19.79 -8.80
C PRO A 134 -14.88 20.61 -7.64
N ILE A 135 -14.04 21.43 -7.02
CA ILE A 135 -14.44 22.36 -5.99
C ILE A 135 -14.38 23.78 -6.58
N PRO A 136 -15.42 24.60 -6.43
CA PRO A 136 -15.41 25.96 -6.97
C PRO A 136 -14.52 26.91 -6.17
N GLY A 137 -14.01 27.93 -6.86
CA GLY A 137 -13.28 29.04 -6.24
C GLY A 137 -11.90 28.68 -5.69
N ASP A 138 -11.45 29.46 -4.73
CA ASP A 138 -10.10 29.35 -4.13
C ASP A 138 -9.88 28.04 -3.33
N TRP A 139 -10.97 27.38 -2.95
CA TRP A 139 -10.91 26.11 -2.25
C TRP A 139 -10.32 24.98 -3.11
N ALA A 140 -10.39 25.07 -4.44
CA ALA A 140 -9.81 24.11 -5.36
C ALA A 140 -8.29 23.91 -5.18
N ASN A 141 -7.59 24.89 -4.62
CA ASN A 141 -6.17 24.82 -4.33
C ASN A 141 -5.85 24.34 -2.90
N ARG A 142 -6.85 24.23 -2.04
CA ARG A 142 -6.66 23.91 -0.61
C ARG A 142 -7.42 22.68 -0.16
N ALA A 143 -8.41 22.24 -0.90
CA ALA A 143 -9.22 21.09 -0.54
C ALA A 143 -9.47 20.21 -1.77
N ARG A 144 -9.73 18.93 -1.52
CA ARG A 144 -10.08 17.93 -2.52
C ARG A 144 -11.09 16.98 -1.92
N PHE A 145 -12.14 16.68 -2.67
CA PHE A 145 -13.09 15.61 -2.34
C PHE A 145 -13.06 14.57 -3.43
N SER A 146 -13.10 13.31 -3.06
CA SER A 146 -13.09 12.20 -4.01
C SER A 146 -14.00 11.06 -3.56
N LEU A 147 -14.53 10.34 -4.55
CA LEU A 147 -15.02 8.99 -4.39
C LEU A 147 -13.88 8.04 -4.74
N PHE A 148 -13.73 6.96 -4.01
CA PHE A 148 -12.62 6.05 -4.27
C PHE A 148 -13.03 4.58 -4.29
N PHE A 149 -12.21 3.81 -4.96
CA PHE A 149 -12.18 2.35 -4.94
C PHE A 149 -10.75 1.88 -4.79
N ASP A 150 -10.49 1.07 -3.77
CA ASP A 150 -9.17 0.51 -3.48
C ASP A 150 -9.21 -1.00 -3.59
N ILE A 151 -8.11 -1.58 -4.07
CA ILE A 151 -7.89 -3.02 -4.13
C ILE A 151 -6.43 -3.33 -3.81
N GLY A 152 -6.17 -4.34 -3.00
CA GLY A 152 -4.81 -4.77 -2.71
C GLY A 152 -4.73 -5.78 -1.59
N ASN A 153 -3.56 -6.37 -1.43
CA ASN A 153 -3.20 -7.25 -0.32
C ASN A 153 -1.68 -7.45 -0.28
N VAL A 154 -1.24 -8.14 0.76
CA VAL A 154 0.12 -8.65 0.89
C VAL A 154 0.07 -10.16 0.94
N PHE A 155 1.02 -10.80 0.27
CA PHE A 155 1.13 -12.24 0.14
C PHE A 155 2.52 -12.71 0.57
N SER A 156 2.64 -13.98 0.94
CA SER A 156 3.91 -14.66 1.14
C SER A 156 4.06 -15.74 0.09
N THR A 157 4.95 -15.51 -0.87
CA THR A 157 5.31 -16.47 -1.92
C THR A 157 6.65 -17.16 -1.61
N SER A 158 7.18 -16.95 -0.40
CA SER A 158 8.41 -17.61 0.08
C SER A 158 8.09 -18.97 0.66
N GLU A 159 9.13 -19.81 0.83
CA GLU A 159 9.03 -21.15 1.44
C GLU A 159 8.72 -21.11 2.96
N LEU A 160 8.27 -19.99 3.50
CA LEU A 160 7.93 -19.84 4.91
C LEU A 160 6.53 -20.36 5.18
N ASP A 161 6.44 -21.38 6.02
CA ASP A 161 5.18 -21.90 6.52
C ASP A 161 4.62 -21.02 7.66
N PHE A 162 3.35 -20.70 7.56
CA PHE A 162 2.62 -19.98 8.61
C PHE A 162 1.63 -20.92 9.29
N PHE A 163 1.54 -20.80 10.62
CA PHE A 163 0.62 -21.60 11.44
C PHE A 163 -0.15 -20.69 12.38
N ASP A 164 -1.39 -21.08 12.68
CA ASP A 164 -2.16 -20.45 13.75
C ASP A 164 -1.69 -20.90 15.15
N ASN A 165 -2.32 -20.38 16.19
CA ASN A 165 -2.02 -20.74 17.58
C ASN A 165 -2.39 -22.19 17.95
N GLU A 166 -3.14 -22.87 17.10
CA GLU A 166 -3.55 -24.29 17.26
C GLU A 166 -2.67 -25.21 16.43
N GLY A 167 -1.76 -24.65 15.62
CA GLY A 167 -0.85 -25.38 14.73
C GLY A 167 -1.45 -25.76 13.38
N ASN A 168 -2.59 -25.17 13.00
CA ASN A 168 -3.15 -25.36 11.67
C ASN A 168 -2.40 -24.47 10.66
N PRO A 169 -2.12 -24.97 9.44
CA PRO A 169 -1.43 -24.19 8.42
C PRO A 169 -2.31 -23.03 7.94
N LEU A 170 -1.68 -21.88 7.76
CA LEU A 170 -2.27 -20.68 7.18
C LEU A 170 -1.67 -20.45 5.78
N ASP A 171 -2.52 -20.37 4.79
CA ASP A 171 -2.13 -20.13 3.40
C ASP A 171 -2.16 -18.63 3.10
N TYR A 172 -1.01 -18.09 2.76
CA TYR A 172 -0.84 -16.70 2.33
C TYR A 172 -0.23 -16.60 0.93
N ASP A 173 -0.27 -17.67 0.16
CA ASP A 173 0.14 -17.67 -1.24
C ASP A 173 -0.68 -16.69 -2.08
N PHE A 174 -0.12 -16.30 -3.21
CA PHE A 174 -0.79 -15.39 -4.11
C PHE A 174 -2.05 -15.99 -4.70
N ASP A 175 -3.19 -15.42 -4.32
CA ASP A 175 -4.48 -15.65 -4.93
C ASP A 175 -5.19 -14.32 -5.21
N ALA A 176 -5.54 -14.08 -6.47
CA ALA A 176 -6.25 -12.87 -6.87
C ALA A 176 -7.64 -12.74 -6.21
N GLY A 177 -8.26 -13.84 -5.79
CA GLY A 177 -9.50 -13.86 -5.01
C GLY A 177 -9.34 -13.25 -3.64
N ASN A 178 -8.15 -13.35 -3.05
CA ASN A 178 -7.80 -12.82 -1.75
C ASN A 178 -7.43 -11.33 -1.75
N LEU A 179 -7.45 -10.65 -2.91
CA LEU A 179 -7.30 -9.20 -2.97
C LEU A 179 -8.46 -8.52 -2.25
N LYS A 180 -8.15 -7.76 -1.23
CA LYS A 180 -9.10 -6.98 -0.43
C LYS A 180 -9.56 -5.76 -1.20
N ARG A 181 -10.82 -5.40 -1.05
CA ARG A 181 -11.46 -4.32 -1.80
C ARG A 181 -12.24 -3.43 -0.85
N SER A 182 -12.23 -2.15 -1.14
CA SER A 182 -13.03 -1.17 -0.42
C SER A 182 -13.43 -0.02 -1.33
N TYR A 183 -14.48 0.68 -0.96
CA TYR A 183 -14.91 1.91 -1.61
C TYR A 183 -15.36 2.92 -0.57
N GLY A 184 -15.41 4.18 -0.94
CA GLY A 184 -15.82 5.21 -0.01
C GLY A 184 -15.63 6.62 -0.52
N ILE A 185 -15.59 7.53 0.44
CA ILE A 185 -15.38 8.96 0.21
C ILE A 185 -14.10 9.42 0.90
N ALA A 186 -13.38 10.32 0.29
CA ALA A 186 -12.21 10.93 0.90
C ALA A 186 -12.24 12.46 0.77
N ALA A 187 -11.67 13.11 1.77
CA ALA A 187 -11.46 14.55 1.80
C ALA A 187 -9.99 14.82 2.16
N GLN A 188 -9.40 15.77 1.44
CA GLN A 188 -8.06 16.27 1.71
C GLN A 188 -8.14 17.78 1.90
N TRP A 189 -7.44 18.27 2.91
CA TRP A 189 -7.39 19.70 3.20
C TRP A 189 -5.97 20.13 3.52
N LEU A 190 -5.47 21.07 2.72
CA LEU A 190 -4.17 21.68 2.94
C LEU A 190 -4.33 22.86 3.91
N ALA A 191 -4.00 22.62 5.16
CA ALA A 191 -3.94 23.63 6.21
C ALA A 191 -2.51 24.21 6.32
N PRO A 192 -2.31 25.34 7.00
CA PRO A 192 -0.98 25.92 7.20
C PRO A 192 0.02 24.99 7.91
N MET A 193 -0.47 24.03 8.70
CA MET A 193 0.35 23.06 9.45
C MET A 193 0.57 21.73 8.71
N GLY A 194 -0.01 21.53 7.52
CA GLY A 194 0.16 20.31 6.74
C GLY A 194 -1.10 19.84 6.02
N LEU A 195 -0.98 18.71 5.37
CA LEU A 195 -2.08 18.07 4.65
C LEU A 195 -2.86 17.15 5.58
N PHE A 196 -4.14 17.44 5.76
CA PHE A 196 -5.09 16.58 6.46
C PHE A 196 -5.81 15.70 5.44
N ARG A 197 -5.83 14.40 5.71
CA ARG A 197 -6.56 13.42 4.89
C ARG A 197 -7.56 12.69 5.76
N PHE A 198 -8.80 12.66 5.32
CA PHE A 198 -9.91 11.95 5.93
C PHE A 198 -10.48 10.98 4.92
N SER A 199 -10.82 9.79 5.35
CA SER A 199 -11.56 8.85 4.52
C SER A 199 -12.59 8.08 5.34
N TYR A 200 -13.72 7.80 4.70
CA TYR A 200 -14.70 6.86 5.20
C TYR A 200 -14.88 5.77 4.16
N ALA A 201 -14.52 4.55 4.53
CA ALA A 201 -14.44 3.40 3.65
C ALA A 201 -15.38 2.28 4.09
N ILE A 202 -15.90 1.56 3.11
CA ILE A 202 -16.70 0.36 3.31
C ILE A 202 -15.90 -0.82 2.72
N PRO A 203 -15.34 -1.71 3.56
CA PRO A 203 -14.72 -2.95 3.11
C PRO A 203 -15.77 -3.84 2.43
N MET A 204 -15.38 -4.49 1.31
CA MET A 204 -16.30 -5.33 0.54
C MET A 204 -16.13 -6.82 0.83
N ASN A 205 -14.92 -7.26 1.16
CA ASN A 205 -14.55 -8.66 1.32
C ASN A 205 -13.56 -8.88 2.46
N SER A 206 -13.90 -8.42 3.67
CA SER A 206 -13.13 -8.78 4.86
C SER A 206 -13.30 -10.28 5.16
N SER A 207 -12.20 -10.96 5.44
CA SER A 207 -12.23 -12.35 5.88
C SER A 207 -12.54 -12.38 7.38
N GLU A 208 -13.58 -13.11 7.74
CA GLU A 208 -13.81 -13.55 9.11
C GLU A 208 -13.03 -14.86 9.27
N GLY A 209 -11.80 -14.77 9.81
CA GLY A 209 -11.00 -15.95 10.10
C GLY A 209 -11.69 -16.85 11.15
N ASN A 210 -11.30 -18.12 11.22
CA ASN A 210 -11.78 -19.08 12.22
C ASN A 210 -11.51 -18.63 13.65
N ASN A 211 -10.64 -17.64 13.84
CA ASN A 211 -10.31 -17.04 15.12
C ASN A 211 -10.15 -15.51 14.92
N TYR A 212 -10.61 -14.74 15.91
CA TYR A 212 -10.52 -13.26 15.91
C TYR A 212 -9.11 -12.72 15.55
N TYR A 213 -8.06 -13.40 15.99
CA TYR A 213 -6.67 -12.98 15.74
C TYR A 213 -6.25 -13.04 14.27
N TYR A 214 -6.89 -13.89 13.46
CA TYR A 214 -6.56 -14.08 12.05
C TYR A 214 -7.56 -13.45 11.09
N SER A 215 -8.64 -12.84 11.62
CA SER A 215 -9.60 -12.07 10.84
C SER A 215 -8.99 -10.75 10.36
N ASP A 216 -9.53 -10.21 9.27
CA ASP A 216 -9.15 -8.88 8.81
C ASP A 216 -9.66 -7.81 9.77
N GLU A 217 -8.75 -6.97 10.26
CA GLU A 217 -9.11 -5.84 11.09
C GLU A 217 -9.58 -4.67 10.21
N THR A 218 -10.83 -4.25 10.36
CA THR A 218 -11.42 -3.14 9.60
C THR A 218 -11.42 -1.84 10.40
N GLU A 219 -11.16 -0.73 9.72
CA GLU A 219 -11.22 0.62 10.26
C GLU A 219 -11.85 1.55 9.24
N ARG A 220 -13.16 1.78 9.38
CA ARG A 220 -13.95 2.50 8.38
C ARG A 220 -13.60 3.97 8.27
N PHE A 221 -13.31 4.63 9.39
CA PHE A 221 -12.88 6.02 9.40
C PHE A 221 -11.38 6.10 9.65
N GLN A 222 -10.68 6.74 8.73
CA GLN A 222 -9.24 6.92 8.82
C GLN A 222 -8.89 8.40 8.68
N PHE A 223 -7.95 8.82 9.51
CA PHE A 223 -7.46 10.19 9.56
C PHE A 223 -5.94 10.19 9.57
N THR A 224 -5.34 10.98 8.68
CA THR A 224 -3.89 11.19 8.68
C THR A 224 -3.56 12.66 8.57
N VAL A 225 -2.53 13.06 9.30
CA VAL A 225 -1.88 14.36 9.18
C VAL A 225 -0.46 14.12 8.72
N GLY A 226 -0.10 14.63 7.58
CA GLY A 226 1.24 14.43 7.06
C GLY A 226 1.66 15.56 6.17
N GLY A 227 2.93 15.90 6.21
CA GLY A 227 3.55 16.67 5.16
C GLY A 227 3.66 15.75 3.94
N ALA A 228 2.96 16.05 2.87
CA ALA A 228 3.27 15.50 1.56
C ALA A 228 4.52 16.24 1.06
N PHE A 229 5.66 15.92 1.61
CA PHE A 229 6.94 16.46 1.19
C PHE A 229 7.73 15.42 0.41
#